data_8d6980b69d6af2d71d27de26c4068054
#
_entry.id   8d6980b69d6af2d71d27de26c4068054
#
_cell.length_a   1.000
_cell.length_b   1.000
_cell.length_c   1.000
_cell.angle_alpha   90.00
_cell.angle_beta   90.00
_cell.angle_gamma   90.00
#
_symmetry.space_group_name_H-M   'P 1'
#
loop_
_entity.id
_entity.type
_entity.pdbx_description
1 polymer ?
#
loop_
_entity_poly.entity_id
_entity_poly.type
_entity_poly.pdbx_seq_one_letter_code
_entity_poly.pdbx_strand_id
1 'polypeptide(L)'
;MHNEACLTLSFSYATQNEKFVRYYYGSFSVNYPKVIETADRIDEYVFGPNGHIGYLLPHNRYVDWRLSENDSDDYYVSMINEIVDGEKKYVVPYLEKISTIRSFVDSVESGYMRFSYDRKAVPIAYLLLGEKDMALKYIDNHLNKLAHNDKIGRPPEIVVGEDYVKEIYYPQENTALRDYQEFAKKFKTVLLV
;
A
#
# COMPACT_ATOMS: atom_id res chain seq x y z
N MET A 1 -26.05 -1.73 -2.85
CA MET A 1 -24.74 -2.24 -3.30
C MET A 1 -24.02 -2.73 -2.06
N HIS A 2 -23.67 -4.03 -1.99
CA HIS A 2 -22.85 -4.52 -0.88
C HIS A 2 -21.41 -4.08 -1.16
N ASN A 3 -20.86 -3.25 -0.30
CA ASN A 3 -19.43 -2.95 -0.32
C ASN A 3 -18.67 -4.24 -0.02
N GLU A 4 -17.86 -4.72 -0.96
CA GLU A 4 -17.01 -5.90 -0.78
C GLU A 4 -15.76 -5.57 0.02
N ALA A 5 -15.50 -4.28 0.24
CA ALA A 5 -14.34 -3.78 0.97
C ALA A 5 -14.72 -3.16 2.32
N CYS A 6 -13.85 -3.31 3.29
CA CYS A 6 -13.82 -2.55 4.53
C CYS A 6 -12.92 -1.33 4.34
N LEU A 7 -13.48 -0.14 4.39
CA LEU A 7 -12.78 1.13 4.25
C LEU A 7 -12.47 1.69 5.62
N THR A 8 -11.21 1.99 5.90
CA THR A 8 -10.78 2.56 7.16
C THR A 8 -10.07 3.88 6.92
N LEU A 9 -10.52 4.92 7.61
CA LEU A 9 -9.80 6.18 7.77
C LEU A 9 -9.26 6.24 9.19
N SER A 10 -8.00 6.59 9.33
CA SER A 10 -7.32 6.66 10.62
C SER A 10 -6.57 7.96 10.73
N PHE A 11 -6.67 8.60 11.90
CA PHE A 11 -5.87 9.75 12.25
C PHE A 11 -4.94 9.38 13.38
N SER A 12 -3.68 9.69 13.20
CA SER A 12 -2.65 9.53 14.20
C SER A 12 -2.03 10.89 14.51
N TYR A 13 -1.41 11.02 15.66
CA TYR A 13 -0.66 12.21 16.00
C TYR A 13 0.71 11.85 16.56
N ALA A 14 1.68 12.73 16.30
CA ALA A 14 2.98 12.71 16.93
C ALA A 14 3.15 13.97 17.76
N THR A 15 3.71 13.85 18.97
CA THR A 15 4.05 14.99 19.82
C THR A 15 5.53 15.28 19.63
N GLN A 16 5.87 16.50 19.25
CA GLN A 16 7.27 16.92 19.19
C GLN A 16 7.64 17.61 20.51
N ASN A 17 8.82 17.27 21.04
CA ASN A 17 9.30 17.65 22.35
C ASN A 17 9.11 19.14 22.72
N GLU A 18 8.78 19.39 23.97
CA GLU A 18 8.88 20.64 24.74
C GLU A 18 7.90 21.79 24.45
N LYS A 19 7.09 21.75 23.36
CA LYS A 19 6.17 22.84 23.04
C LYS A 19 4.71 22.46 22.88
N PHE A 20 4.30 21.27 23.34
CA PHE A 20 2.93 20.78 23.21
C PHE A 20 2.35 20.91 21.78
N VAL A 21 3.21 20.77 20.78
CA VAL A 21 2.81 20.77 19.38
C VAL A 21 2.50 19.36 18.95
N ARG A 22 1.31 19.17 18.40
CA ARG A 22 0.86 17.88 17.85
C ARG A 22 0.76 18.00 16.35
N TYR A 23 1.32 17.02 15.66
CA TYR A 23 1.17 16.88 14.21
C TYR A 23 0.17 15.76 13.95
N TYR A 24 -0.93 16.10 13.32
CA TYR A 24 -1.96 15.15 12.94
C TYR A 24 -1.75 14.73 11.49
N TYR A 25 -1.79 13.45 11.22
CA TYR A 25 -1.71 12.91 9.88
C TYR A 25 -2.77 11.86 9.66
N GLY A 26 -3.38 11.88 8.50
CA GLY A 26 -4.42 10.95 8.13
C GLY A 26 -3.90 9.86 7.21
N SER A 27 -4.39 8.65 7.40
CA SER A 27 -4.14 7.51 6.54
C SER A 27 -5.45 6.80 6.20
N PHE A 28 -5.43 6.06 5.11
CA PHE A 28 -6.52 5.19 4.74
C PHE A 28 -6.02 3.78 4.51
N SER A 29 -6.91 2.80 4.66
CA SER A 29 -6.72 1.45 4.17
C SER A 29 -8.02 0.89 3.61
N VAL A 30 -7.88 0.04 2.60
CA VAL A 30 -8.99 -0.69 1.97
C VAL A 30 -8.68 -2.17 2.08
N ASN A 31 -9.48 -2.90 2.83
CA ASN A 31 -9.33 -4.32 3.01
C ASN A 31 -10.50 -5.05 2.36
N TYR A 32 -10.20 -6.14 1.67
CA TYR A 32 -11.18 -7.00 1.02
C TYR A 32 -11.28 -8.31 1.82
N PRO A 33 -12.30 -8.47 2.69
CA PRO A 33 -12.39 -9.63 3.61
C PRO A 33 -12.28 -10.98 2.90
N LYS A 34 -12.93 -11.14 1.75
CA LYS A 34 -12.86 -12.38 0.97
C LYS A 34 -11.46 -12.67 0.40
N VAL A 35 -10.69 -11.62 0.05
CA VAL A 35 -9.30 -11.78 -0.41
C VAL A 35 -8.42 -12.23 0.76
N ILE A 36 -8.59 -11.63 1.94
CA ILE A 36 -7.87 -11.99 3.16
C ILE A 36 -8.21 -13.43 3.56
N GLU A 37 -9.49 -13.78 3.67
CA GLU A 37 -9.94 -15.13 4.01
C GLU A 37 -9.40 -16.19 3.02
N THR A 38 -9.31 -15.84 1.75
CA THR A 38 -8.75 -16.75 0.73
C THR A 38 -7.24 -16.88 0.88
N ALA A 39 -6.53 -15.81 1.23
CA ALA A 39 -5.10 -15.84 1.52
C ALA A 39 -4.79 -16.70 2.76
N ASP A 40 -5.60 -16.59 3.80
CA ASP A 40 -5.46 -17.40 5.03
C ASP A 40 -5.52 -18.91 4.75
N ARG A 41 -6.27 -19.35 3.73
CA ARG A 41 -6.33 -20.76 3.33
C ARG A 41 -4.98 -21.33 2.85
N ILE A 42 -4.06 -20.47 2.47
CA ILE A 42 -2.72 -20.84 2.01
C ILE A 42 -1.64 -20.31 2.95
N ASP A 43 -2.02 -19.91 4.17
CA ASP A 43 -1.11 -19.36 5.18
C ASP A 43 -0.29 -18.18 4.61
N GLU A 44 -0.99 -17.19 4.04
CA GLU A 44 -0.41 -15.95 3.52
C GLU A 44 -1.12 -14.75 4.12
N TYR A 45 -0.33 -13.77 4.52
CA TYR A 45 -0.85 -12.46 4.92
C TYR A 45 -0.88 -11.53 3.71
N VAL A 46 -2.01 -10.89 3.48
CA VAL A 46 -2.18 -9.90 2.41
C VAL A 46 -2.90 -8.66 2.92
N PHE A 47 -2.59 -7.53 2.33
CA PHE A 47 -3.29 -6.27 2.60
C PHE A 47 -3.69 -5.58 1.29
N GLY A 48 -4.78 -4.85 1.35
CA GLY A 48 -5.26 -4.03 0.25
C GLY A 48 -4.57 -2.66 0.18
N PRO A 49 -5.06 -1.77 -0.69
CA PRO A 49 -4.52 -0.42 -0.84
C PRO A 49 -4.50 0.35 0.47
N ASN A 50 -3.38 0.97 0.77
CA ASN A 50 -3.22 1.82 1.93
C ASN A 50 -2.27 2.99 1.63
N GLY A 51 -2.43 4.08 2.34
CA GLY A 51 -1.59 5.26 2.14
C GLY A 51 -2.01 6.45 2.98
N HIS A 52 -1.27 7.53 2.80
CA HIS A 52 -1.52 8.79 3.46
C HIS A 52 -2.53 9.62 2.66
N ILE A 53 -3.54 10.17 3.32
CA ILE A 53 -4.64 10.92 2.65
C ILE A 53 -4.14 12.16 1.91
N GLY A 54 -3.08 12.79 2.36
CA GLY A 54 -2.50 13.96 1.71
C GLY A 54 -2.12 13.74 0.24
N TYR A 55 -1.82 12.51 -0.15
CA TYR A 55 -1.56 12.17 -1.56
C TYR A 55 -2.83 12.10 -2.42
N LEU A 56 -4.01 12.11 -1.81
CA LEU A 56 -5.30 12.24 -2.51
C LEU A 56 -5.76 13.69 -2.64
N LEU A 57 -5.21 14.60 -1.82
CA LEU A 57 -5.52 16.02 -1.88
C LEU A 57 -4.86 16.68 -3.11
N PRO A 58 -5.33 17.89 -3.53
CA PRO A 58 -4.83 18.56 -4.75
C PRO A 58 -3.32 18.77 -4.80
N HIS A 59 -2.69 18.91 -3.63
CA HIS A 59 -1.24 19.12 -3.55
C HIS A 59 -0.42 17.84 -3.75
N ASN A 60 -1.07 16.65 -3.74
CA ASN A 60 -0.46 15.34 -3.96
C ASN A 60 0.87 15.16 -3.19
N ARG A 61 0.87 15.49 -1.91
CA ARG A 61 2.03 15.42 -1.03
C ARG A 61 1.65 14.92 0.36
N TYR A 62 2.64 14.54 1.14
CA TYR A 62 2.46 14.33 2.57
C TYR A 62 1.96 15.63 3.21
N VAL A 63 0.87 15.54 3.98
CA VAL A 63 0.28 16.66 4.71
C VAL A 63 0.13 16.25 6.15
N ASP A 64 0.69 17.05 7.03
CA ASP A 64 0.41 17.03 8.45
C ASP A 64 -0.26 18.34 8.87
N TRP A 65 -1.19 18.26 9.78
CA TRP A 65 -1.86 19.40 10.38
C TRP A 65 -1.25 19.64 11.75
N ARG A 66 -0.68 20.82 11.91
CA ARG A 66 -0.02 21.20 13.15
C ARG A 66 -1.01 21.88 14.09
N LEU A 67 -1.06 21.44 15.35
CA LEU A 67 -1.81 22.05 16.43
C LEU A 67 -0.90 22.38 17.61
N SER A 68 -1.12 23.54 18.23
CA SER A 68 -0.43 24.00 19.42
C SER A 68 -1.44 24.42 20.48
N GLU A 69 -1.12 24.27 21.74
CA GLU A 69 -1.98 24.73 22.86
C GLU A 69 -2.28 26.23 22.83
N ASN A 70 -1.46 27.00 22.09
CA ASN A 70 -1.65 28.45 21.93
C ASN A 70 -2.48 28.83 20.70
N ASP A 71 -2.95 27.85 19.92
CA ASP A 71 -3.80 28.11 18.77
C ASP A 71 -5.21 28.46 19.22
N SER A 72 -5.89 29.36 18.50
CA SER A 72 -7.25 29.75 18.80
C SER A 72 -8.28 28.67 18.44
N ASP A 73 -9.44 28.70 19.07
CA ASP A 73 -10.56 27.82 18.75
C ASP A 73 -10.96 27.95 17.27
N ASP A 74 -10.94 29.15 16.72
CA ASP A 74 -11.23 29.39 15.29
C ASP A 74 -10.22 28.69 14.37
N TYR A 75 -8.96 28.63 14.76
CA TYR A 75 -7.94 27.88 14.01
C TYR A 75 -8.22 26.37 14.05
N TYR A 76 -8.58 25.82 15.22
CA TYR A 76 -8.97 24.42 15.34
C TYR A 76 -10.17 24.08 14.45
N VAL A 77 -11.21 24.89 14.49
CA VAL A 77 -12.41 24.71 13.68
C VAL A 77 -12.09 24.79 12.19
N SER A 78 -11.29 25.78 11.79
CA SER A 78 -10.87 25.93 10.39
C SER A 78 -10.10 24.70 9.88
N MET A 79 -9.15 24.20 10.67
CA MET A 79 -8.38 23.02 10.31
C MET A 79 -9.24 21.75 10.21
N ILE A 80 -10.15 21.54 11.17
CA ILE A 80 -11.08 20.40 11.11
C ILE A 80 -11.93 20.48 9.85
N ASN A 81 -12.45 21.66 9.51
CA ASN A 81 -13.22 21.86 8.29
C ASN A 81 -12.40 21.56 7.03
N GLU A 82 -11.14 22.00 6.98
CA GLU A 82 -10.23 21.68 5.86
C GLU A 82 -10.06 20.16 5.69
N ILE A 83 -9.84 19.44 6.79
CA ILE A 83 -9.70 17.97 6.78
C ILE A 83 -10.98 17.33 6.25
N VAL A 84 -12.13 17.68 6.84
CA VAL A 84 -13.43 17.09 6.50
C VAL A 84 -13.82 17.38 5.06
N ASP A 85 -13.60 18.59 4.57
CA ASP A 85 -13.89 18.97 3.19
C ASP A 85 -12.96 18.25 2.21
N GLY A 86 -11.68 18.14 2.56
CA GLY A 86 -10.70 17.37 1.79
C GLY A 86 -11.07 15.90 1.69
N GLU A 87 -11.47 15.29 2.80
CA GLU A 87 -11.92 13.90 2.82
C GLU A 87 -13.15 13.68 1.96
N LYS A 88 -14.20 14.46 2.15
CA LYS A 88 -15.45 14.35 1.38
C LYS A 88 -15.23 14.53 -0.13
N LYS A 89 -14.35 15.45 -0.49
CA LYS A 89 -14.15 15.83 -1.91
C LYS A 89 -13.20 14.92 -2.66
N TYR A 90 -12.19 14.38 -1.99
CA TYR A 90 -11.09 13.66 -2.65
C TYR A 90 -10.90 12.23 -2.15
N VAL A 91 -10.98 12.02 -0.83
CA VAL A 91 -10.65 10.70 -0.24
C VAL A 91 -11.81 9.74 -0.42
N VAL A 92 -13.00 10.12 0.01
CA VAL A 92 -14.20 9.26 -0.09
C VAL A 92 -14.46 8.84 -1.55
N PRO A 93 -14.49 9.73 -2.55
CA PRO A 93 -14.70 9.32 -3.94
C PRO A 93 -13.60 8.40 -4.49
N TYR A 94 -12.36 8.55 -4.03
CA TYR A 94 -11.30 7.62 -4.39
C TYR A 94 -11.55 6.23 -3.80
N LEU A 95 -11.88 6.15 -2.51
CA LEU A 95 -12.14 4.89 -1.82
C LEU A 95 -13.37 4.16 -2.41
N GLU A 96 -14.42 4.90 -2.76
CA GLU A 96 -15.59 4.35 -3.43
C GLU A 96 -15.25 3.70 -4.77
N LYS A 97 -14.33 4.30 -5.53
CA LYS A 97 -13.85 3.75 -6.81
C LYS A 97 -13.16 2.40 -6.69
N ILE A 98 -12.57 2.11 -5.54
CA ILE A 98 -11.85 0.85 -5.28
C ILE A 98 -12.55 0.00 -4.22
N SER A 99 -13.85 0.18 -4.02
CA SER A 99 -14.63 -0.47 -2.95
C SER A 99 -15.06 -1.91 -3.28
N THR A 100 -14.80 -2.39 -4.48
CA THR A 100 -15.11 -3.76 -4.89
C THR A 100 -13.83 -4.49 -5.35
N ILE A 101 -13.86 -5.83 -5.30
CA ILE A 101 -12.75 -6.65 -5.79
C ILE A 101 -12.49 -6.37 -7.28
N ARG A 102 -13.54 -6.20 -8.09
CA ARG A 102 -13.43 -5.85 -9.51
C ARG A 102 -12.73 -4.51 -9.69
N SER A 103 -13.21 -3.47 -9.01
CA SER A 103 -12.64 -2.12 -9.16
C SER A 103 -11.21 -2.02 -8.62
N PHE A 104 -10.82 -2.84 -7.64
CA PHE A 104 -9.44 -2.97 -7.21
C PHE A 104 -8.55 -3.48 -8.35
N VAL A 105 -8.93 -4.61 -8.95
CA VAL A 105 -8.18 -5.19 -10.07
C VAL A 105 -8.08 -4.23 -11.24
N ASP A 106 -9.19 -3.62 -11.66
CA ASP A 106 -9.23 -2.67 -12.76
C ASP A 106 -8.34 -1.44 -12.50
N SER A 107 -8.27 -1.00 -11.22
CA SER A 107 -7.40 0.11 -10.81
C SER A 107 -5.92 -0.26 -10.88
N VAL A 108 -5.57 -1.52 -10.60
CA VAL A 108 -4.19 -2.02 -10.73
C VAL A 108 -3.80 -2.12 -12.22
N GLU A 109 -4.68 -2.68 -13.06
CA GLU A 109 -4.42 -2.85 -14.49
C GLU A 109 -4.28 -1.54 -15.24
N SER A 110 -5.17 -0.59 -14.96
CA SER A 110 -5.14 0.73 -15.60
C SER A 110 -4.01 1.64 -15.10
N GLY A 111 -3.24 1.21 -14.08
CA GLY A 111 -2.24 2.05 -13.43
C GLY A 111 -2.83 3.19 -12.60
N TYR A 112 -4.13 3.17 -12.35
CA TYR A 112 -4.80 4.13 -11.48
C TYR A 112 -4.41 3.96 -10.01
N MET A 113 -4.05 2.72 -9.60
CA MET A 113 -3.61 2.41 -8.25
C MET A 113 -2.24 3.03 -7.97
N ARG A 114 -2.22 4.11 -7.19
CA ARG A 114 -1.01 4.87 -6.83
C ARG A 114 -0.42 4.48 -5.49
N PHE A 115 -1.17 3.72 -4.68
CA PHE A 115 -0.83 3.42 -3.30
C PHE A 115 -0.26 2.02 -3.15
N SER A 116 0.39 1.81 -2.01
CA SER A 116 0.93 0.51 -1.66
C SER A 116 -0.19 -0.50 -1.45
N TYR A 117 0.00 -1.70 -1.96
CA TYR A 117 -0.86 -2.86 -1.75
C TYR A 117 -0.01 -4.12 -1.90
N ASP A 118 -0.46 -5.23 -1.29
CA ASP A 118 0.22 -6.50 -1.46
C ASP A 118 -0.01 -7.07 -2.87
N ARG A 119 1.07 -7.40 -3.55
CA ARG A 119 1.02 -7.98 -4.90
C ARG A 119 0.37 -9.36 -4.93
N LYS A 120 0.38 -10.08 -3.81
CA LYS A 120 -0.29 -11.38 -3.65
C LYS A 120 -1.82 -11.25 -3.61
N ALA A 121 -2.34 -10.08 -3.19
CA ALA A 121 -3.78 -9.83 -3.18
C ALA A 121 -4.41 -9.83 -4.58
N VAL A 122 -3.68 -9.41 -5.61
CA VAL A 122 -4.21 -9.26 -6.97
C VAL A 122 -4.60 -10.61 -7.60
N PRO A 123 -3.73 -11.66 -7.66
CA PRO A 123 -4.14 -12.94 -8.22
C PRO A 123 -5.25 -13.62 -7.42
N ILE A 124 -5.32 -13.41 -6.10
CA ILE A 124 -6.44 -13.90 -5.29
C ILE A 124 -7.73 -13.18 -5.69
N ALA A 125 -7.68 -11.87 -5.91
CA ALA A 125 -8.81 -11.09 -6.39
C ALA A 125 -9.31 -11.59 -7.76
N TYR A 126 -8.42 -11.85 -8.72
CA TYR A 126 -8.78 -12.46 -10.01
C TYR A 126 -9.46 -13.83 -9.84
N LEU A 127 -8.93 -14.66 -8.93
CA LEU A 127 -9.51 -15.97 -8.66
C LEU A 127 -10.95 -15.86 -8.13
N LEU A 128 -11.19 -14.93 -7.21
CA LEU A 128 -12.54 -14.65 -6.66
C LEU A 128 -13.51 -14.11 -7.71
N LEU A 129 -13.00 -13.48 -8.76
CA LEU A 129 -13.77 -13.04 -9.93
C LEU A 129 -13.99 -14.14 -10.98
N GLY A 130 -13.44 -15.35 -10.75
CA GLY A 130 -13.51 -16.46 -11.72
C GLY A 130 -12.49 -16.35 -12.86
N GLU A 131 -11.54 -15.44 -12.78
CA GLU A 131 -10.56 -15.13 -13.84
C GLU A 131 -9.21 -15.83 -13.60
N LYS A 132 -9.26 -17.14 -13.56
CA LYS A 132 -8.09 -18.00 -13.26
C LYS A 132 -6.88 -17.73 -14.16
N ASP A 133 -7.09 -17.54 -15.46
CA ASP A 133 -6.01 -17.30 -16.41
C ASP A 133 -5.33 -15.96 -16.17
N MET A 134 -6.11 -14.94 -15.78
CA MET A 134 -5.57 -13.63 -15.44
C MET A 134 -4.76 -13.67 -14.14
N ALA A 135 -5.21 -14.45 -13.15
CA ALA A 135 -4.44 -14.68 -11.92
C ALA A 135 -3.07 -15.30 -12.21
N LEU A 136 -3.03 -16.37 -13.03
CA LEU A 136 -1.78 -17.02 -13.42
C LEU A 136 -0.85 -16.09 -14.21
N LYS A 137 -1.41 -15.37 -15.19
CA LYS A 137 -0.66 -14.38 -15.98
C LYS A 137 -0.06 -13.28 -15.10
N TYR A 138 -0.80 -12.79 -14.10
CA TYR A 138 -0.31 -11.80 -13.17
C TYR A 138 0.87 -12.34 -12.35
N ILE A 139 0.74 -13.56 -11.82
CA ILE A 139 1.81 -14.24 -11.06
C ILE A 139 3.08 -14.35 -11.91
N ASP A 140 2.96 -14.87 -13.13
CA ASP A 140 4.13 -15.08 -14.01
C ASP A 140 4.80 -13.75 -14.39
N ASN A 141 4.01 -12.71 -14.69
CA ASN A 141 4.52 -11.38 -14.97
C ASN A 141 5.26 -10.78 -13.77
N HIS A 142 4.73 -10.96 -12.55
CA HIS A 142 5.36 -10.42 -11.36
C HIS A 142 6.67 -11.15 -11.01
N LEU A 143 6.68 -12.49 -11.13
CA LEU A 143 7.90 -13.29 -10.98
C LEU A 143 9.00 -12.87 -11.97
N ASN A 144 8.64 -12.63 -13.23
CA ASN A 144 9.58 -12.14 -14.24
C ASN A 144 10.16 -10.76 -13.89
N LYS A 145 9.34 -9.85 -13.36
CA LYS A 145 9.81 -8.53 -12.90
C LYS A 145 10.77 -8.66 -11.72
N LEU A 146 10.46 -9.50 -10.75
CA LEU A 146 11.33 -9.73 -9.59
C LEU A 146 12.66 -10.36 -10.01
N ALA A 147 12.64 -11.36 -10.90
CA ALA A 147 13.84 -11.99 -11.43
C ALA A 147 14.70 -11.04 -12.29
N HIS A 148 14.07 -10.08 -12.99
CA HIS A 148 14.79 -9.07 -13.75
C HIS A 148 15.50 -8.07 -12.83
N ASN A 149 14.82 -7.61 -11.80
CA ASN A 149 15.37 -6.67 -10.82
C ASN A 149 16.54 -7.28 -10.03
N ASP A 150 16.50 -8.60 -9.79
CA ASP A 150 17.61 -9.32 -9.17
C ASP A 150 18.90 -9.28 -10.01
N LYS A 151 18.77 -9.37 -11.34
CA LYS A 151 19.91 -9.32 -12.27
C LYS A 151 20.59 -7.95 -12.34
N ILE A 152 19.85 -6.88 -12.07
CA ILE A 152 20.37 -5.52 -12.12
C ILE A 152 21.26 -5.21 -10.92
N GLY A 153 21.07 -5.95 -9.80
CA GLY A 153 21.83 -5.75 -8.56
C GLY A 153 21.57 -4.39 -7.90
N ARG A 154 21.89 -4.28 -6.62
CA ARG A 154 22.05 -2.96 -6.01
C ARG A 154 23.46 -2.45 -6.31
N PRO A 155 23.65 -1.13 -6.55
CA PRO A 155 24.99 -0.57 -6.61
C PRO A 155 25.74 -0.92 -5.32
N PRO A 156 27.06 -1.17 -5.40
CA PRO A 156 27.86 -1.44 -4.21
C PRO A 156 27.74 -0.29 -3.21
N GLU A 157 27.74 -0.61 -1.93
CA GLU A 157 27.89 0.40 -0.90
C GLU A 157 29.34 0.90 -0.90
N ILE A 158 29.52 2.19 -1.07
CA ILE A 158 30.83 2.83 -1.05
C ILE A 158 31.12 3.24 0.39
N VAL A 159 32.05 2.55 1.04
CA VAL A 159 32.53 2.92 2.38
C VAL A 159 33.84 3.69 2.20
N VAL A 160 33.83 4.96 2.63
CA VAL A 160 35.01 5.84 2.62
C VAL A 160 35.57 5.89 4.05
N GLY A 161 36.79 5.38 4.22
CA GLY A 161 37.58 5.59 5.44
C GLY A 161 38.62 6.68 5.23
N GLU A 162 39.37 7.06 6.29
CA GLU A 162 40.39 8.13 6.21
C GLU A 162 41.44 7.85 5.14
N ASP A 163 41.84 6.59 4.93
CA ASP A 163 42.89 6.18 4.00
C ASP A 163 42.44 5.17 2.93
N TYR A 164 41.14 4.88 2.79
CA TYR A 164 40.66 3.91 1.82
C TYR A 164 39.24 4.19 1.35
N VAL A 165 38.97 3.77 0.10
CA VAL A 165 37.61 3.64 -0.45
C VAL A 165 37.39 2.17 -0.75
N LYS A 166 36.36 1.57 -0.18
CA LYS A 166 36.02 0.18 -0.39
C LYS A 166 34.59 0.05 -0.93
N GLU A 167 34.46 -0.61 -2.06
CA GLU A 167 33.17 -1.04 -2.56
C GLU A 167 32.81 -2.38 -1.90
N ILE A 168 31.70 -2.40 -1.16
CA ILE A 168 31.20 -3.61 -0.51
C ILE A 168 30.01 -4.12 -1.33
N TYR A 169 30.20 -5.27 -1.95
CA TYR A 169 29.13 -6.01 -2.61
C TYR A 169 28.53 -6.99 -1.60
N TYR A 170 27.29 -6.73 -1.21
CA TYR A 170 26.53 -7.69 -0.43
C TYR A 170 25.78 -8.62 -1.39
N PRO A 171 26.07 -9.92 -1.43
CA PRO A 171 25.23 -10.88 -2.11
C PRO A 171 23.91 -10.94 -1.35
N GLN A 172 22.91 -10.21 -1.83
CA GLN A 172 21.58 -10.27 -1.23
C GLN A 172 20.79 -11.36 -1.94
N GLU A 173 20.37 -12.38 -1.17
CA GLU A 173 19.27 -13.22 -1.61
C GLU A 173 18.09 -12.32 -1.95
N ASN A 174 17.52 -12.51 -3.13
CA ASN A 174 16.27 -11.84 -3.48
C ASN A 174 15.13 -12.48 -2.70
N THR A 175 15.01 -12.09 -1.43
CA THR A 175 13.97 -12.59 -0.53
C THR A 175 12.58 -12.37 -1.12
N ALA A 176 12.36 -11.24 -1.79
CA ALA A 176 11.09 -10.95 -2.44
C ALA A 176 10.75 -11.93 -3.56
N LEU A 177 11.73 -12.33 -4.37
CA LEU A 177 11.53 -13.33 -5.42
C LEU A 177 11.19 -14.69 -4.80
N ARG A 178 11.95 -15.13 -3.80
CA ARG A 178 11.73 -16.40 -3.10
C ARG A 178 10.35 -16.44 -2.43
N ASP A 179 10.01 -15.42 -1.69
CA ASP A 179 8.71 -15.34 -0.99
C ASP A 179 7.54 -15.35 -1.98
N TYR A 180 7.68 -14.68 -3.12
CA TYR A 180 6.64 -14.70 -4.13
C TYR A 180 6.59 -16.03 -4.91
N GLN A 181 7.70 -16.75 -5.07
CA GLN A 181 7.73 -18.10 -5.62
C GLN A 181 7.00 -19.10 -4.71
N GLU A 182 7.22 -19.01 -3.40
CA GLU A 182 6.51 -19.84 -2.41
C GLU A 182 5.01 -19.56 -2.43
N PHE A 183 4.60 -18.30 -2.44
CA PHE A 183 3.20 -17.92 -2.64
C PHE A 183 2.62 -18.51 -3.93
N ALA A 184 3.30 -18.35 -5.06
CA ALA A 184 2.84 -18.86 -6.35
C ALA A 184 2.66 -20.38 -6.35
N LYS A 185 3.53 -21.12 -5.65
CA LYS A 185 3.41 -22.56 -5.45
C LYS A 185 2.16 -22.90 -4.63
N LYS A 186 1.98 -22.26 -3.46
CA LYS A 186 0.80 -22.46 -2.61
C LYS A 186 -0.50 -22.13 -3.35
N PHE A 187 -0.52 -20.98 -4.06
CA PHE A 187 -1.65 -20.56 -4.87
C PHE A 187 -2.06 -21.63 -5.89
N LYS A 188 -1.10 -22.14 -6.67
CA LYS A 188 -1.33 -23.17 -7.70
C LYS A 188 -1.79 -24.50 -7.12
N THR A 189 -1.26 -24.91 -5.97
CA THR A 189 -1.54 -26.24 -5.38
C THR A 189 -2.80 -26.29 -4.51
N VAL A 190 -3.21 -25.18 -3.91
CA VAL A 190 -4.33 -25.15 -2.95
C VAL A 190 -5.55 -24.41 -3.49
N LEU A 191 -5.35 -23.30 -4.18
CA LEU A 191 -6.47 -22.44 -4.60
C LEU A 191 -6.98 -22.76 -6.02
N LEU A 192 -6.18 -23.43 -6.84
CA LEU A 192 -6.59 -23.78 -8.21
C LEU A 192 -7.13 -25.21 -8.36
N VAL A 193 -7.10 -25.98 -7.29
CA VAL A 193 -7.71 -27.32 -7.22
C VAL A 193 -9.14 -27.19 -6.75
#